data_ebd45cc3c4ab4f60d90e56cd59266a0a
#
_entry.id   ebd45cc3c4ab4f60d90e56cd59266a0a
#
_cell.length_a   1.000
_cell.length_b   1.000
_cell.length_c   1.000
_cell.angle_alpha   90.00
_cell.angle_beta   90.00
_cell.angle_gamma   90.00
#
_symmetry.space_group_name_H-M   'P 1'
#
loop_
_entity.id
_entity.type
_entity.pdbx_description
1 polymer ?
#
loop_
_entity_poly.entity_id
_entity_poly.type
_entity_poly.pdbx_seq_one_letter_code
_entity_poly.pdbx_strand_id
1 'polypeptide(L)'
;QIDQSFDRDGESIETTLIRRCGKHLRLVLRGEKDPLSVLFPEGDMSLLTALYEESYWAKWMNGVLCEAIRIGIKSVPNRPLRILEIGAGTGGTTVHVLKLLQSIGCEVEYVFTDVSHHFLAEGRRRLESFAGIKCELLDIERPPKEQGIFGDFDLVIASNVIHATRNISDSLSHIRELLAPSGQIILLEITDSMVWLDLVFGMTDGWWRFSDHELRPDHPLMNVDQWIGVCEQVGFSEVVPLGGSVIVASEPAKSVRVPTSTTYSPDAFVDRQLPYEKGK
;
A
#
# COMPACT_ATOMS: atom_id res chain seq x y z
N GLN A 1 -20.09 1.39 13.75
CA GLN A 1 -20.40 -0.05 13.88
C GLN A 1 -19.29 -0.78 13.15
N ILE A 2 -18.41 -1.43 13.92
CA ILE A 2 -17.34 -2.29 13.37
C ILE A 2 -18.05 -3.56 12.94
N ASP A 3 -18.23 -3.73 11.66
CA ASP A 3 -18.78 -4.96 11.09
C ASP A 3 -17.65 -6.00 11.05
N GLN A 4 -17.93 -7.15 11.63
CA GLN A 4 -16.96 -8.18 11.98
C GLN A 4 -16.84 -9.15 10.80
N SER A 5 -15.75 -9.07 10.05
CA SER A 5 -15.31 -10.21 9.24
C SER A 5 -14.63 -11.21 10.19
N PHE A 6 -15.39 -12.20 10.65
CA PHE A 6 -14.87 -13.28 11.50
C PHE A 6 -14.24 -14.37 10.62
N ASP A 7 -13.15 -14.96 11.10
CA ASP A 7 -12.66 -16.22 10.57
C ASP A 7 -13.58 -17.40 10.97
N ARG A 8 -13.21 -18.64 10.58
CA ARG A 8 -14.00 -19.85 10.86
C ARG A 8 -14.28 -20.10 12.35
N ASP A 9 -13.53 -19.46 13.25
CA ASP A 9 -13.65 -19.58 14.70
C ASP A 9 -14.31 -18.35 15.34
N GLY A 10 -14.76 -17.36 14.54
CA GLY A 10 -15.43 -16.16 15.00
C GLY A 10 -14.49 -15.05 15.50
N GLU A 11 -13.19 -15.10 15.19
CA GLU A 11 -12.24 -14.04 15.47
C GLU A 11 -11.83 -13.28 14.20
N SER A 12 -11.73 -11.94 14.28
CA SER A 12 -11.17 -11.17 13.20
C SER A 12 -9.64 -11.37 13.11
N ILE A 13 -9.09 -11.16 11.91
CA ILE A 13 -7.64 -11.21 11.65
C ILE A 13 -6.89 -10.29 12.61
N GLU A 14 -7.40 -9.08 12.82
CA GLU A 14 -6.85 -8.08 13.74
C GLU A 14 -6.85 -8.60 15.18
N THR A 15 -7.94 -9.23 15.63
CA THR A 15 -8.04 -9.80 16.99
C THR A 15 -7.02 -10.92 17.18
N THR A 16 -6.82 -11.75 16.18
CA THR A 16 -5.81 -12.82 16.22
C THR A 16 -4.40 -12.25 16.33
N LEU A 17 -4.07 -11.19 15.57
CA LEU A 17 -2.79 -10.48 15.65
C LEU A 17 -2.59 -9.83 17.03
N ILE A 18 -3.59 -9.08 17.51
CA ILE A 18 -3.57 -8.44 18.83
C ILE A 18 -3.30 -9.47 19.92
N ARG A 19 -3.99 -10.60 19.90
CA ARG A 19 -3.82 -11.67 20.88
C ARG A 19 -2.43 -12.30 20.80
N ARG A 20 -1.94 -12.58 19.59
CA ARG A 20 -0.59 -13.13 19.36
C ARG A 20 0.48 -12.18 19.90
N CYS A 21 0.44 -10.92 19.49
CA CYS A 21 1.40 -9.90 19.90
C CYS A 21 1.34 -9.62 21.40
N GLY A 22 0.13 -9.45 21.96
CA GLY A 22 -0.07 -9.21 23.38
C GLY A 22 0.48 -10.33 24.29
N LYS A 23 0.35 -11.60 23.89
CA LYS A 23 0.94 -12.74 24.62
C LYS A 23 2.47 -12.67 24.71
N HIS A 24 3.11 -12.11 23.71
CA HIS A 24 4.58 -12.06 23.61
C HIS A 24 5.17 -10.69 23.95
N LEU A 25 4.36 -9.65 24.10
CA LEU A 25 4.80 -8.26 24.31
C LEU A 25 5.86 -8.14 25.40
N ARG A 26 5.63 -8.75 26.57
CA ARG A 26 6.59 -8.70 27.67
C ARG A 26 7.98 -9.25 27.30
N LEU A 27 8.02 -10.35 26.54
CA LEU A 27 9.28 -10.99 26.13
C LEU A 27 9.99 -10.15 25.09
N VAL A 28 9.23 -9.55 24.15
CA VAL A 28 9.77 -8.65 23.13
C VAL A 28 10.35 -7.39 23.77
N LEU A 29 9.62 -6.73 24.67
CA LEU A 29 10.10 -5.52 25.38
C LEU A 29 11.33 -5.76 26.23
N ARG A 30 11.58 -7.01 26.64
CA ARG A 30 12.80 -7.38 27.40
C ARG A 30 13.95 -7.85 26.50
N GLY A 31 13.74 -7.87 25.18
CA GLY A 31 14.72 -8.41 24.23
C GLY A 31 14.90 -9.94 24.30
N GLU A 32 13.98 -10.63 24.98
CA GLU A 32 14.02 -12.10 25.16
C GLU A 32 13.38 -12.85 23.96
N LYS A 33 12.68 -12.12 23.10
CA LYS A 33 12.05 -12.66 21.87
C LYS A 33 12.10 -11.65 20.73
N ASP A 34 12.50 -12.13 19.55
CA ASP A 34 12.49 -11.33 18.33
C ASP A 34 11.03 -11.04 17.89
N PRO A 35 10.66 -9.75 17.70
CA PRO A 35 9.32 -9.37 17.24
C PRO A 35 8.95 -9.96 15.89
N LEU A 36 9.90 -10.10 14.96
CA LEU A 36 9.63 -10.70 13.65
C LEU A 36 9.24 -12.18 13.78
N SER A 37 9.81 -12.91 14.75
CA SER A 37 9.39 -14.29 15.03
C SER A 37 7.97 -14.40 15.62
N VAL A 38 7.43 -13.30 16.16
CA VAL A 38 6.05 -13.24 16.62
C VAL A 38 5.09 -12.96 15.46
N LEU A 39 5.48 -12.05 14.56
CA LEU A 39 4.69 -11.70 13.39
C LEU A 39 4.70 -12.81 12.33
N PHE A 40 5.87 -13.44 12.13
CA PHE A 40 6.14 -14.47 11.12
C PHE A 40 6.63 -15.76 11.78
N PRO A 41 5.79 -16.47 12.54
CA PRO A 41 6.23 -17.72 13.20
C PRO A 41 6.66 -18.73 12.14
N GLU A 42 7.90 -19.23 12.29
CA GLU A 42 8.50 -20.18 11.33
C GLU A 42 8.53 -19.67 9.86
N GLY A 43 8.45 -18.34 9.67
CA GLY A 43 8.39 -17.70 8.35
C GLY A 43 6.99 -17.69 7.73
N ASP A 44 5.96 -18.11 8.47
CA ASP A 44 4.55 -18.08 8.00
C ASP A 44 4.04 -16.65 7.88
N MET A 45 3.71 -16.25 6.65
CA MET A 45 3.16 -14.93 6.30
C MET A 45 1.63 -14.92 6.17
N SER A 46 0.96 -16.06 6.35
CA SER A 46 -0.46 -16.22 6.03
C SER A 46 -1.37 -15.20 6.72
N LEU A 47 -1.14 -14.95 8.01
CA LEU A 47 -1.97 -14.03 8.78
C LEU A 47 -1.78 -12.57 8.37
N LEU A 48 -0.55 -12.13 8.07
CA LEU A 48 -0.31 -10.77 7.56
C LEU A 48 -0.77 -10.63 6.11
N THR A 49 -0.63 -11.66 5.28
CA THR A 49 -1.21 -11.68 3.94
C THR A 49 -2.72 -11.50 4.01
N ALA A 50 -3.40 -12.24 4.89
CA ALA A 50 -4.83 -12.10 5.10
C ALA A 50 -5.22 -10.70 5.61
N LEU A 51 -4.40 -10.07 6.48
CA LEU A 51 -4.64 -8.70 6.94
C LEU A 51 -4.68 -7.71 5.77
N TYR A 52 -3.73 -7.78 4.84
CA TYR A 52 -3.60 -6.85 3.72
C TYR A 52 -4.47 -7.20 2.51
N GLU A 53 -5.05 -8.38 2.45
CA GLU A 53 -5.86 -8.84 1.32
C GLU A 53 -7.31 -9.10 1.68
N GLU A 54 -7.58 -9.71 2.84
CA GLU A 54 -8.87 -10.28 3.18
C GLU A 54 -9.63 -9.52 4.27
N SER A 55 -8.93 -8.71 5.10
CA SER A 55 -9.61 -7.92 6.12
C SER A 55 -10.62 -6.97 5.47
N TYR A 56 -11.68 -6.62 6.21
CA TYR A 56 -12.69 -5.70 5.71
C TYR A 56 -12.08 -4.36 5.26
N TRP A 57 -11.18 -3.83 6.10
CA TRP A 57 -10.48 -2.58 5.79
C TRP A 57 -9.60 -2.70 4.54
N ALA A 58 -8.84 -3.79 4.41
CA ALA A 58 -7.98 -4.01 3.24
C ALA A 58 -8.79 -4.13 1.95
N LYS A 59 -9.89 -4.87 1.96
CA LYS A 59 -10.80 -4.99 0.80
C LYS A 59 -11.36 -3.64 0.38
N TRP A 60 -11.81 -2.85 1.36
CA TRP A 60 -12.35 -1.52 1.09
C TRP A 60 -11.29 -0.60 0.51
N MET A 61 -10.10 -0.53 1.12
CA MET A 61 -9.00 0.32 0.68
C MET A 61 -8.45 -0.06 -0.69
N ASN A 62 -8.23 -1.37 -0.92
CA ASN A 62 -7.82 -1.87 -2.23
C ASN A 62 -8.91 -1.59 -3.29
N GLY A 63 -10.19 -1.60 -2.91
CA GLY A 63 -11.30 -1.19 -3.78
C GLY A 63 -11.20 0.29 -4.19
N VAL A 64 -10.94 1.19 -3.24
CA VAL A 64 -10.73 2.63 -3.51
C VAL A 64 -9.52 2.85 -4.41
N LEU A 65 -8.40 2.17 -4.12
CA LEU A 65 -7.18 2.22 -4.93
C LEU A 65 -7.45 1.74 -6.37
N CYS A 66 -8.13 0.61 -6.52
CA CYS A 66 -8.48 0.07 -7.82
C CYS A 66 -9.40 1.02 -8.62
N GLU A 67 -10.34 1.69 -7.95
CA GLU A 67 -11.19 2.69 -8.61
C GLU A 67 -10.39 3.93 -9.04
N ALA A 68 -9.44 4.38 -8.23
CA ALA A 68 -8.52 5.46 -8.62
C ALA A 68 -7.72 5.09 -9.88
N ILE A 69 -7.16 3.87 -9.93
CA ILE A 69 -6.47 3.34 -11.12
C ILE A 69 -7.40 3.33 -12.32
N ARG A 70 -8.62 2.80 -12.18
CA ARG A 70 -9.61 2.68 -13.27
C ARG A 70 -9.98 4.04 -13.86
N ILE A 71 -10.07 5.07 -13.02
CA ILE A 71 -10.33 6.45 -13.46
C ILE A 71 -9.11 7.02 -14.20
N GLY A 72 -7.90 6.81 -13.65
CA GLY A 72 -6.65 7.30 -14.25
C GLY A 72 -6.37 6.68 -15.63
N ILE A 73 -6.59 5.38 -15.79
CA ILE A 73 -6.30 4.64 -17.04
C ILE A 73 -7.11 5.13 -18.25
N LYS A 74 -8.25 5.81 -18.06
CA LYS A 74 -9.03 6.38 -19.18
C LYS A 74 -8.24 7.35 -20.08
N SER A 75 -7.07 7.76 -19.64
CA SER A 75 -6.18 8.71 -20.33
C SER A 75 -4.88 8.09 -20.85
N VAL A 76 -4.71 6.76 -20.76
CA VAL A 76 -3.44 6.08 -21.08
C VAL A 76 -3.23 5.95 -22.59
N PRO A 77 -1.98 6.15 -23.07
CA PRO A 77 -1.61 5.96 -24.47
C PRO A 77 -1.79 4.50 -24.92
N ASN A 78 -1.90 4.29 -26.24
CA ASN A 78 -2.09 2.97 -26.85
C ASN A 78 -0.78 2.12 -26.80
N ARG A 79 -0.29 1.83 -25.59
CA ARG A 79 0.88 1.00 -25.26
C ARG A 79 0.68 0.35 -23.90
N PRO A 80 1.46 -0.69 -23.53
CA PRO A 80 1.43 -1.25 -22.19
C PRO A 80 1.62 -0.20 -21.11
N LEU A 81 0.82 -0.27 -20.06
CA LEU A 81 0.90 0.61 -18.88
C LEU A 81 2.10 0.18 -18.04
N ARG A 82 3.02 1.10 -17.76
CA ARG A 82 4.19 0.83 -16.93
C ARG A 82 3.90 1.17 -15.49
N ILE A 83 3.84 0.16 -14.64
CA ILE A 83 3.51 0.28 -13.23
C ILE A 83 4.70 -0.17 -12.39
N LEU A 84 5.03 0.62 -11.38
CA LEU A 84 5.95 0.24 -10.30
C LEU A 84 5.20 0.16 -8.99
N GLU A 85 5.32 -0.95 -8.29
CA GLU A 85 4.85 -1.08 -6.90
C GLU A 85 6.03 -1.12 -5.94
N ILE A 86 6.04 -0.19 -4.99
CA ILE A 86 7.09 -0.03 -3.99
C ILE A 86 6.68 -0.73 -2.71
N GLY A 87 7.57 -1.56 -2.15
CA GLY A 87 7.32 -2.29 -0.91
C GLY A 87 6.10 -3.19 -1.00
N ALA A 88 5.97 -3.95 -2.09
CA ALA A 88 4.79 -4.75 -2.38
C ALA A 88 4.52 -5.88 -1.35
N GLY A 89 5.51 -6.24 -0.54
CA GLY A 89 5.38 -7.13 0.60
C GLY A 89 4.77 -8.48 0.24
N THR A 90 3.65 -8.80 0.87
CA THR A 90 2.92 -10.06 0.62
C THR A 90 2.21 -10.11 -0.73
N GLY A 91 2.15 -8.98 -1.47
CA GLY A 91 1.44 -8.88 -2.75
C GLY A 91 -0.08 -8.77 -2.61
N GLY A 92 -0.59 -8.40 -1.44
CA GLY A 92 -2.03 -8.27 -1.19
C GLY A 92 -2.66 -7.24 -2.12
N THR A 93 -2.13 -6.02 -2.16
CA THR A 93 -2.58 -4.96 -3.08
C THR A 93 -2.31 -5.34 -4.54
N THR A 94 -1.14 -5.93 -4.84
CA THR A 94 -0.75 -6.36 -6.19
C THR A 94 -1.82 -7.21 -6.86
N VAL A 95 -2.35 -8.21 -6.15
CA VAL A 95 -3.36 -9.14 -6.69
C VAL A 95 -4.65 -8.40 -7.07
N HIS A 96 -5.09 -7.43 -6.27
CA HIS A 96 -6.27 -6.62 -6.57
C HIS A 96 -6.06 -5.77 -7.84
N VAL A 97 -4.90 -5.12 -7.95
CA VAL A 97 -4.52 -4.30 -9.10
C VAL A 97 -4.45 -5.14 -10.38
N LEU A 98 -3.77 -6.28 -10.34
CA LEU A 98 -3.62 -7.16 -11.52
C LEU A 98 -4.95 -7.73 -11.99
N LYS A 99 -5.83 -8.14 -11.06
CA LYS A 99 -7.20 -8.58 -11.40
C LYS A 99 -8.02 -7.47 -12.07
N LEU A 100 -7.91 -6.23 -11.57
CA LEU A 100 -8.55 -5.09 -12.22
C LEU A 100 -8.04 -4.93 -13.66
N LEU A 101 -6.70 -4.86 -13.85
CA LEU A 101 -6.08 -4.62 -15.14
C LEU A 101 -6.44 -5.70 -16.16
N GLN A 102 -6.47 -6.98 -15.75
CA GLN A 102 -6.97 -8.08 -16.56
C GLN A 102 -8.46 -7.91 -16.95
N SER A 103 -9.29 -7.49 -15.98
CA SER A 103 -10.74 -7.34 -16.21
C SER A 103 -11.09 -6.27 -17.25
N ILE A 104 -10.23 -5.26 -17.38
CA ILE A 104 -10.38 -4.15 -18.35
C ILE A 104 -9.55 -4.35 -19.62
N GLY A 105 -8.85 -5.50 -19.76
CA GLY A 105 -8.03 -5.81 -20.92
C GLY A 105 -6.82 -4.89 -21.11
N CYS A 106 -6.27 -4.33 -20.01
CA CYS A 106 -5.11 -3.45 -20.07
C CYS A 106 -3.82 -4.27 -20.08
N GLU A 107 -2.99 -4.09 -21.10
CA GLU A 107 -1.64 -4.64 -21.13
C GLU A 107 -0.73 -3.86 -20.19
N VAL A 108 0.11 -4.57 -19.44
CA VAL A 108 0.97 -3.95 -18.41
C VAL A 108 2.40 -4.47 -18.46
N GLU A 109 3.33 -3.58 -18.12
CA GLU A 109 4.67 -3.88 -17.63
C GLU A 109 4.68 -3.55 -16.13
N TYR A 110 4.55 -4.56 -15.28
CA TYR A 110 4.44 -4.39 -13.84
C TYR A 110 5.74 -4.76 -13.15
N VAL A 111 6.31 -3.84 -12.39
CA VAL A 111 7.52 -4.06 -11.59
C VAL A 111 7.13 -4.10 -10.12
N PHE A 112 7.10 -5.30 -9.57
CA PHE A 112 6.90 -5.61 -8.16
C PHE A 112 8.22 -5.41 -7.43
N THR A 113 8.29 -4.49 -6.47
CA THR A 113 9.53 -4.24 -5.74
C THR A 113 9.37 -4.33 -4.24
N ASP A 114 10.44 -4.76 -3.58
CA ASP A 114 10.55 -4.80 -2.12
C ASP A 114 12.03 -4.75 -1.72
N VAL A 115 12.33 -4.34 -0.48
CA VAL A 115 13.67 -4.40 0.11
C VAL A 115 14.04 -5.83 0.55
N SER A 116 13.06 -6.72 0.70
CA SER A 116 13.21 -8.08 1.19
C SER A 116 13.30 -9.09 0.06
N HIS A 117 14.44 -9.78 -0.05
CA HIS A 117 14.57 -10.92 -0.96
C HIS A 117 13.52 -12.02 -0.70
N HIS A 118 13.07 -12.16 0.55
CA HIS A 118 12.05 -13.13 0.92
C HIS A 118 10.69 -12.77 0.28
N PHE A 119 10.25 -11.53 0.40
CA PHE A 119 9.02 -11.06 -0.26
C PHE A 119 9.10 -11.13 -1.79
N LEU A 120 10.27 -10.84 -2.36
CA LEU A 120 10.47 -10.98 -3.81
C LEU A 120 10.36 -12.43 -4.29
N ALA A 121 10.90 -13.39 -3.52
CA ALA A 121 10.80 -14.81 -3.87
C ALA A 121 9.35 -15.30 -3.79
N GLU A 122 8.62 -14.90 -2.75
CA GLU A 122 7.21 -15.22 -2.58
C GLU A 122 6.34 -14.55 -3.64
N GLY A 123 6.62 -13.27 -3.96
CA GLY A 123 5.96 -12.53 -5.04
C GLY A 123 6.11 -13.23 -6.40
N ARG A 124 7.33 -13.67 -6.76
CA ARG A 124 7.55 -14.42 -8.01
C ARG A 124 6.68 -15.67 -8.08
N ARG A 125 6.61 -16.43 -6.99
CA ARG A 125 5.80 -17.66 -6.92
C ARG A 125 4.30 -17.35 -7.04
N ARG A 126 3.84 -16.34 -6.31
CA ARG A 126 2.43 -15.97 -6.24
C ARG A 126 1.90 -15.38 -7.54
N LEU A 127 2.74 -14.64 -8.25
CA LEU A 127 2.36 -13.89 -9.44
C LEU A 127 2.72 -14.61 -10.76
N GLU A 128 3.19 -15.85 -10.70
CA GLU A 128 3.64 -16.64 -11.86
C GLU A 128 2.58 -16.74 -12.99
N SER A 129 1.30 -16.74 -12.62
CA SER A 129 0.19 -16.82 -13.58
C SER A 129 -0.11 -15.51 -14.32
N PHE A 130 0.46 -14.40 -13.88
CA PHE A 130 0.25 -13.08 -14.51
C PHE A 130 1.38 -12.76 -15.46
N ALA A 131 1.04 -12.34 -16.69
CA ALA A 131 2.03 -11.93 -17.69
C ALA A 131 2.54 -10.49 -17.43
N GLY A 132 3.77 -10.20 -17.87
CA GLY A 132 4.33 -8.85 -17.84
C GLY A 132 4.83 -8.38 -16.47
N ILE A 133 5.05 -9.31 -15.51
CA ILE A 133 5.52 -8.99 -14.16
C ILE A 133 7.01 -9.26 -14.02
N LYS A 134 7.71 -8.29 -13.41
CA LYS A 134 9.10 -8.42 -12.95
C LYS A 134 9.13 -8.18 -11.45
N CYS A 135 9.99 -8.93 -10.74
CA CYS A 135 10.24 -8.75 -9.32
C CYS A 135 11.68 -8.29 -9.11
N GLU A 136 11.86 -7.08 -8.61
CA GLU A 136 13.17 -6.44 -8.47
C GLU A 136 13.38 -5.89 -7.06
N LEU A 137 14.64 -5.86 -6.61
CA LEU A 137 15.00 -5.29 -5.31
C LEU A 137 15.03 -3.76 -5.43
N LEU A 138 14.33 -3.07 -4.53
CA LEU A 138 14.34 -1.62 -4.44
C LEU A 138 14.21 -1.16 -2.98
N ASP A 139 15.20 -0.38 -2.55
CA ASP A 139 15.13 0.41 -1.33
C ASP A 139 14.83 1.88 -1.72
N ILE A 140 13.60 2.32 -1.48
CA ILE A 140 13.18 3.68 -1.86
C ILE A 140 13.83 4.78 -1.00
N GLU A 141 14.44 4.43 0.13
CA GLU A 141 15.26 5.36 0.91
C GLU A 141 16.57 5.74 0.21
N ARG A 142 16.96 5.03 -0.85
CA ARG A 142 18.15 5.27 -1.65
C ARG A 142 17.79 5.68 -3.08
N PRO A 143 18.63 6.47 -3.78
CA PRO A 143 18.38 6.84 -5.16
C PRO A 143 18.11 5.60 -6.05
N PRO A 144 16.94 5.50 -6.71
CA PRO A 144 16.58 4.32 -7.51
C PRO A 144 17.56 4.05 -8.67
N LYS A 145 18.11 5.11 -9.27
CA LYS A 145 19.08 5.00 -10.38
C LYS A 145 20.35 4.26 -9.97
N GLU A 146 20.80 4.40 -8.73
CA GLU A 146 21.98 3.69 -8.21
C GLU A 146 21.68 2.18 -8.00
N GLN A 147 20.41 1.81 -8.01
CA GLN A 147 19.92 0.44 -7.87
C GLN A 147 19.49 -0.17 -9.21
N GLY A 148 19.72 0.54 -10.32
CA GLY A 148 19.37 0.07 -11.66
C GLY A 148 17.90 0.24 -12.04
N ILE A 149 17.09 0.92 -11.21
CA ILE A 149 15.69 1.24 -11.51
C ILE A 149 15.64 2.64 -12.12
N PHE A 150 15.13 2.71 -13.34
CA PHE A 150 15.03 3.94 -14.10
C PHE A 150 13.59 4.34 -14.31
N GLY A 151 13.33 5.64 -14.39
CA GLY A 151 12.03 6.27 -14.52
C GLY A 151 11.23 5.89 -15.78
N ASP A 152 10.19 6.66 -16.05
CA ASP A 152 9.15 6.50 -17.06
C ASP A 152 8.00 5.56 -16.69
N PHE A 153 7.68 5.43 -15.40
CA PHE A 153 6.46 4.75 -14.95
C PHE A 153 5.25 5.68 -15.08
N ASP A 154 4.19 5.16 -15.68
CA ASP A 154 2.91 5.87 -15.77
C ASP A 154 2.22 5.94 -14.41
N LEU A 155 2.44 4.90 -13.60
CA LEU A 155 1.86 4.75 -12.28
C LEU A 155 2.88 4.18 -11.31
N VAL A 156 3.05 4.82 -10.17
CA VAL A 156 3.75 4.27 -9.01
C VAL A 156 2.73 4.02 -7.90
N ILE A 157 2.76 2.84 -7.31
CA ILE A 157 1.88 2.43 -6.20
C ILE A 157 2.75 2.18 -4.98
N ALA A 158 2.35 2.70 -3.83
CA ALA A 158 2.93 2.33 -2.54
C ALA A 158 1.81 2.14 -1.51
N SER A 159 1.73 0.93 -0.94
CA SER A 159 0.65 0.55 -0.02
C SER A 159 1.20 0.22 1.36
N ASN A 160 0.97 1.11 2.33
CA ASN A 160 1.45 1.00 3.71
C ASN A 160 2.97 0.81 3.80
N VAL A 161 3.72 1.64 3.10
CA VAL A 161 5.18 1.53 2.96
C VAL A 161 5.89 2.83 3.30
N ILE A 162 5.40 3.95 2.79
CA ILE A 162 6.17 5.20 2.86
C ILE A 162 6.26 5.71 4.29
N HIS A 163 5.23 5.47 5.12
CA HIS A 163 5.30 5.77 6.56
C HIS A 163 6.42 5.02 7.29
N ALA A 164 6.86 3.87 6.80
CA ALA A 164 7.94 3.07 7.38
C ALA A 164 9.35 3.53 6.95
N THR A 165 9.46 4.51 6.06
CA THR A 165 10.76 5.09 5.65
C THR A 165 11.26 6.11 6.67
N ARG A 166 12.58 6.35 6.69
CA ARG A 166 13.22 7.28 7.62
C ARG A 166 12.84 8.72 7.35
N ASN A 167 12.77 9.09 6.08
CA ASN A 167 12.43 10.44 5.63
C ASN A 167 11.42 10.33 4.47
N ILE A 168 10.20 10.77 4.73
CA ILE A 168 9.12 10.72 3.74
C ILE A 168 9.41 11.62 2.55
N SER A 169 9.93 12.82 2.78
CA SER A 169 10.21 13.78 1.71
C SER A 169 11.28 13.25 0.74
N ASP A 170 12.33 12.60 1.25
CA ASP A 170 13.37 11.98 0.41
C ASP A 170 12.78 10.82 -0.40
N SER A 171 12.00 9.94 0.25
CA SER A 171 11.36 8.81 -0.42
C SER A 171 10.39 9.25 -1.51
N LEU A 172 9.57 10.27 -1.25
CA LEU A 172 8.67 10.85 -2.25
C LEU A 172 9.44 11.53 -3.40
N SER A 173 10.59 12.16 -3.12
CA SER A 173 11.46 12.73 -4.15
C SER A 173 12.02 11.65 -5.07
N HIS A 174 12.47 10.52 -4.52
CA HIS A 174 12.91 9.37 -5.30
C HIS A 174 11.79 8.77 -6.15
N ILE A 175 10.58 8.69 -5.60
CA ILE A 175 9.39 8.23 -6.35
C ILE A 175 9.12 9.17 -7.53
N ARG A 176 9.19 10.47 -7.30
CA ARG A 176 8.96 11.47 -8.33
C ARG A 176 9.93 11.33 -9.50
N GLU A 177 11.21 10.99 -9.24
CA GLU A 177 12.20 10.71 -10.28
C GLU A 177 11.88 9.47 -11.14
N LEU A 178 11.03 8.56 -10.64
CA LEU A 178 10.62 7.36 -11.34
C LEU A 178 9.39 7.58 -12.24
N LEU A 179 8.66 8.67 -12.06
CA LEU A 179 7.45 8.94 -12.82
C LEU A 179 7.78 9.46 -14.24
N ALA A 180 7.01 8.98 -15.20
CA ALA A 180 6.93 9.58 -16.53
C ALA A 180 6.32 10.99 -16.44
N PRO A 181 6.55 11.85 -17.45
CA PRO A 181 5.80 13.09 -17.57
C PRO A 181 4.29 12.82 -17.55
N SER A 182 3.56 13.45 -16.65
CA SER A 182 2.15 13.19 -16.33
C SER A 182 1.86 11.84 -15.64
N GLY A 183 2.88 11.12 -15.19
CA GLY A 183 2.74 9.94 -14.37
C GLY A 183 2.13 10.26 -13.01
N GLN A 184 1.53 9.28 -12.39
CA GLN A 184 0.83 9.43 -11.11
C GLN A 184 1.41 8.52 -10.04
N ILE A 185 1.37 9.00 -8.80
CA ILE A 185 1.55 8.15 -7.62
C ILE A 185 0.20 7.90 -6.98
N ILE A 186 -0.01 6.67 -6.52
CA ILE A 186 -1.11 6.31 -5.63
C ILE A 186 -0.50 5.77 -4.33
N LEU A 187 -0.66 6.52 -3.28
CA LEU A 187 -0.34 6.09 -1.92
C LEU A 187 -1.60 5.52 -1.27
N LEU A 188 -1.50 4.33 -0.71
CA LEU A 188 -2.48 3.79 0.22
C LEU A 188 -1.79 3.74 1.58
N GLU A 189 -2.15 4.63 2.49
CA GLU A 189 -1.48 4.77 3.77
C GLU A 189 -2.51 4.84 4.90
N ILE A 190 -2.20 4.24 6.03
CA ILE A 190 -3.01 4.40 7.23
C ILE A 190 -2.81 5.83 7.75
N THR A 191 -3.89 6.58 7.88
CA THR A 191 -3.87 8.01 8.22
C THR A 191 -4.32 8.31 9.64
N ASP A 192 -4.78 7.30 10.36
CA ASP A 192 -5.17 7.40 11.76
C ASP A 192 -4.34 6.46 12.63
N SER A 193 -3.83 6.96 13.74
CA SER A 193 -3.15 6.12 14.71
C SER A 193 -4.17 5.23 15.44
N MET A 194 -3.91 3.95 15.48
CA MET A 194 -4.73 2.98 16.21
C MET A 194 -3.84 2.17 17.14
N VAL A 195 -4.21 2.11 18.42
CA VAL A 195 -3.42 1.42 19.48
C VAL A 195 -3.06 -0.03 19.12
N TRP A 196 -3.91 -0.73 18.38
CA TRP A 196 -3.62 -2.09 17.98
C TRP A 196 -2.49 -2.19 16.93
N LEU A 197 -2.33 -1.17 16.07
CA LEU A 197 -1.20 -1.10 15.13
C LEU A 197 0.12 -0.96 15.88
N ASP A 198 0.15 -0.10 16.90
CA ASP A 198 1.33 0.06 17.75
C ASP A 198 1.62 -1.21 18.55
N LEU A 199 0.60 -1.93 18.98
CA LEU A 199 0.79 -3.23 19.63
C LEU A 199 1.37 -4.28 18.68
N VAL A 200 1.00 -4.26 17.40
CA VAL A 200 1.41 -5.26 16.40
C VAL A 200 2.73 -4.85 15.74
N PHE A 201 2.77 -3.71 15.10
CA PHE A 201 3.92 -3.23 14.32
C PHE A 201 4.92 -2.44 15.16
N GLY A 202 4.44 -1.73 16.19
CA GLY A 202 5.28 -0.97 17.11
C GLY A 202 6.22 -1.82 17.97
N MET A 203 6.10 -3.16 17.94
CA MET A 203 7.10 -4.05 18.51
C MET A 203 8.37 -4.13 17.65
N THR A 204 8.31 -3.74 16.37
CA THR A 204 9.44 -3.82 15.44
C THR A 204 10.22 -2.52 15.39
N ASP A 205 11.54 -2.62 15.24
CA ASP A 205 12.41 -1.45 15.13
C ASP A 205 12.03 -0.59 13.90
N GLY A 206 11.54 -1.22 12.83
CA GLY A 206 11.15 -0.55 11.59
C GLY A 206 10.05 0.49 11.78
N TRP A 207 9.12 0.27 12.72
CA TRP A 207 8.01 1.19 13.00
C TRP A 207 8.48 2.55 13.53
N TRP A 208 9.54 2.58 14.33
CA TRP A 208 10.06 3.78 15.01
C TRP A 208 11.31 4.36 14.37
N ARG A 209 11.65 3.93 13.16
CA ARG A 209 12.90 4.31 12.47
C ARG A 209 12.91 5.70 11.85
N PHE A 210 11.75 6.37 11.80
CA PHE A 210 11.65 7.69 11.19
C PHE A 210 12.58 8.73 11.87
N SER A 211 13.09 9.64 11.06
CA SER A 211 14.04 10.67 11.49
C SER A 211 13.63 12.10 11.10
N ASP A 212 12.52 12.23 10.38
CA ASP A 212 11.92 13.49 9.94
C ASP A 212 10.97 14.07 11.00
N HIS A 213 11.52 14.32 12.21
CA HIS A 213 10.74 14.73 13.39
C HIS A 213 10.01 16.07 13.24
N GLU A 214 10.38 16.92 12.28
CA GLU A 214 9.62 18.13 11.96
C GLU A 214 8.27 17.79 11.32
N LEU A 215 8.21 16.73 10.52
CA LEU A 215 7.00 16.24 9.87
C LEU A 215 6.23 15.26 10.76
N ARG A 216 6.97 14.35 11.43
CA ARG A 216 6.46 13.29 12.30
C ARG A 216 7.11 13.39 13.69
N PRO A 217 6.59 14.27 14.57
CA PRO A 217 7.27 14.50 15.88
C PRO A 217 7.29 13.27 16.77
N ASP A 218 6.18 12.52 16.83
CA ASP A 218 5.98 11.47 17.84
C ASP A 218 5.51 10.11 17.30
N HIS A 219 5.05 10.05 16.03
CA HIS A 219 4.43 8.85 15.49
C HIS A 219 4.73 8.66 14.00
N PRO A 220 4.92 7.41 13.52
CA PRO A 220 5.21 7.15 12.10
C PRO A 220 4.06 7.48 11.14
N LEU A 221 2.81 7.35 11.60
CA LEU A 221 1.63 7.62 10.78
C LEU A 221 1.33 9.12 10.74
N MET A 222 0.90 9.57 9.59
CA MET A 222 0.48 10.95 9.32
C MET A 222 -0.99 11.00 8.94
N ASN A 223 -1.67 12.08 9.32
CA ASN A 223 -3.02 12.33 8.83
C ASN A 223 -3.04 12.77 7.36
N VAL A 224 -4.24 12.83 6.78
CA VAL A 224 -4.44 13.17 5.36
C VAL A 224 -3.86 14.52 4.99
N ASP A 225 -4.03 15.55 5.84
CA ASP A 225 -3.55 16.91 5.56
C ASP A 225 -2.01 16.95 5.55
N GLN A 226 -1.35 16.19 6.42
CA GLN A 226 0.11 16.07 6.42
C GLN A 226 0.61 15.38 5.15
N TRP A 227 -0.07 14.33 4.68
CA TRP A 227 0.25 13.66 3.41
C TRP A 227 0.10 14.60 2.22
N ILE A 228 -1.00 15.37 2.15
CA ILE A 228 -1.20 16.39 1.11
C ILE A 228 -0.05 17.39 1.16
N GLY A 229 0.22 17.97 2.33
CA GLY A 229 1.25 18.99 2.49
C GLY A 229 2.64 18.52 2.06
N VAL A 230 3.06 17.31 2.44
CA VAL A 230 4.38 16.79 2.06
C VAL A 230 4.46 16.47 0.56
N CYS A 231 3.40 15.94 -0.05
CA CYS A 231 3.35 15.71 -1.49
C CYS A 231 3.50 17.04 -2.27
N GLU A 232 2.78 18.08 -1.86
CA GLU A 232 2.89 19.41 -2.46
C GLU A 232 4.28 20.03 -2.26
N GLN A 233 4.87 19.90 -1.07
CA GLN A 233 6.22 20.39 -0.76
C GLN A 233 7.30 19.72 -1.64
N VAL A 234 7.17 18.43 -1.91
CA VAL A 234 8.07 17.67 -2.79
C VAL A 234 7.85 18.06 -4.26
N GLY A 235 6.73 18.72 -4.57
CA GLY A 235 6.44 19.28 -5.89
C GLY A 235 5.51 18.43 -6.75
N PHE A 236 4.73 17.54 -6.14
CA PHE A 236 3.58 16.95 -6.82
C PHE A 236 2.48 17.99 -7.01
N SER A 237 1.70 17.84 -8.06
CA SER A 237 0.51 18.63 -8.35
C SER A 237 -0.74 17.76 -8.23
N GLU A 238 -1.90 18.42 -8.17
CA GLU A 238 -3.20 17.73 -8.16
C GLU A 238 -3.28 16.64 -7.08
N VAL A 239 -2.88 16.97 -5.84
CA VAL A 239 -2.92 16.01 -4.73
C VAL A 239 -4.37 15.84 -4.26
N VAL A 240 -4.92 14.65 -4.41
CA VAL A 240 -6.34 14.34 -4.13
C VAL A 240 -6.45 13.18 -3.16
N PRO A 241 -7.00 13.39 -1.96
CA PRO A 241 -7.31 12.30 -1.04
C PRO A 241 -8.62 11.60 -1.44
N LEU A 242 -8.63 10.27 -1.37
CA LEU A 242 -9.78 9.42 -1.65
C LEU A 242 -10.01 8.47 -0.47
N GLY A 243 -11.24 8.42 0.04
CA GLY A 243 -11.63 7.50 1.10
C GLY A 243 -10.82 7.62 2.41
N GLY A 244 -10.13 8.74 2.62
CA GLY A 244 -9.39 9.02 3.85
C GLY A 244 -8.00 8.38 3.98
N SER A 245 -7.63 7.43 3.11
CA SER A 245 -6.33 6.72 3.21
C SER A 245 -5.66 6.48 1.86
N VAL A 246 -6.29 6.82 0.74
CA VAL A 246 -5.69 6.80 -0.58
C VAL A 246 -5.40 8.22 -1.02
N ILE A 247 -4.16 8.51 -1.38
CA ILE A 247 -3.74 9.82 -1.89
C ILE A 247 -3.25 9.60 -3.32
N VAL A 248 -3.83 10.33 -4.26
CA VAL A 248 -3.40 10.37 -5.65
C VAL A 248 -2.71 11.69 -5.90
N ALA A 249 -1.51 11.68 -6.46
CA ALA A 249 -0.80 12.87 -6.84
C ALA A 249 -0.13 12.72 -8.21
N SER A 250 -0.01 13.82 -8.95
CA SER A 250 0.51 13.83 -10.31
C SER A 250 1.81 14.59 -10.41
N GLU A 251 2.69 14.16 -11.31
CA GLU A 251 3.86 14.96 -11.74
C GLU A 251 3.37 16.19 -12.54
N PRO A 252 3.88 17.40 -12.28
CA PRO A 252 3.34 18.66 -12.81
C PRO A 252 3.53 18.91 -14.32
N ALA A 253 3.66 17.92 -15.16
CA ALA A 253 3.83 18.11 -16.58
C ALA A 253 2.63 17.60 -17.39
N LYS A 254 1.81 18.53 -17.83
CA LYS A 254 0.72 18.39 -18.81
C LYS A 254 -0.55 17.75 -18.27
N SER A 255 -1.38 18.59 -17.69
CA SER A 255 -2.80 18.42 -17.32
C SER A 255 -3.51 17.16 -17.80
N VAL A 256 -3.59 16.17 -16.94
CA VAL A 256 -4.71 15.24 -16.92
C VAL A 256 -5.63 15.70 -15.79
N ARG A 257 -6.79 16.25 -16.15
CA ARG A 257 -7.78 16.68 -15.16
C ARG A 257 -8.40 15.43 -14.52
N VAL A 258 -8.00 15.14 -13.29
CA VAL A 258 -8.84 14.30 -12.42
C VAL A 258 -10.11 15.11 -12.14
N PRO A 259 -11.32 14.57 -12.35
CA PRO A 259 -12.53 15.29 -12.04
C PRO A 259 -12.58 15.60 -10.53
N THR A 260 -12.48 16.87 -10.16
CA THR A 260 -12.49 17.35 -8.76
C THR A 260 -13.88 17.27 -8.10
N SER A 261 -14.84 16.57 -8.70
CA SER A 261 -16.21 16.51 -8.20
C SER A 261 -16.79 15.09 -8.17
N THR A 262 -16.13 14.19 -7.45
CA THR A 262 -16.84 12.99 -7.02
C THR A 262 -16.81 12.98 -5.50
N THR A 263 -17.87 13.51 -4.88
CA THR A 263 -18.18 13.18 -3.50
C THR A 263 -18.36 11.67 -3.45
N TYR A 264 -17.31 10.98 -3.06
CA TYR A 264 -17.34 9.55 -2.85
C TYR A 264 -18.20 9.27 -1.62
N SER A 265 -19.39 8.74 -1.83
CA SER A 265 -20.21 8.23 -0.74
C SER A 265 -19.75 6.81 -0.43
N PRO A 266 -19.26 6.52 0.78
CA PRO A 266 -18.92 5.16 1.21
C PRO A 266 -20.09 4.19 1.02
N ASP A 267 -21.33 4.66 1.13
CA ASP A 267 -22.55 3.87 1.01
C ASP A 267 -22.81 3.35 -0.41
N ALA A 268 -22.30 4.03 -1.44
CA ALA A 268 -22.51 3.62 -2.82
C ALA A 268 -21.66 2.39 -3.23
N PHE A 269 -20.62 2.07 -2.47
CA PHE A 269 -19.76 0.91 -2.73
C PHE A 269 -20.28 -0.36 -2.07
N VAL A 270 -20.94 -0.24 -0.92
CA VAL A 270 -21.52 -1.38 -0.16
C VAL A 270 -22.68 -2.01 -0.93
N ASP A 271 -23.49 -1.20 -1.64
CA ASP A 271 -24.67 -1.70 -2.36
C ASP A 271 -24.36 -2.41 -3.69
N ARG A 272 -23.14 -2.32 -4.22
CA ARG A 272 -22.75 -2.94 -5.49
C ARG A 272 -21.99 -4.26 -5.39
N GLN A 273 -21.64 -4.70 -4.20
CA GLN A 273 -21.00 -5.99 -3.98
C GLN A 273 -21.90 -6.91 -3.19
N LEU A 274 -22.41 -7.93 -3.88
CA LEU A 274 -23.01 -9.20 -3.50
C LEU A 274 -24.55 -9.25 -3.55
N PRO A 275 -25.09 -10.05 -4.47
CA PRO A 275 -26.32 -10.77 -4.16
C PRO A 275 -25.94 -11.85 -3.13
N TYR A 276 -26.32 -11.64 -1.87
CA TYR A 276 -26.30 -12.67 -0.86
C TYR A 276 -27.42 -13.67 -1.24
N GLU A 277 -27.06 -14.77 -1.91
CA GLU A 277 -27.98 -15.89 -2.08
C GLU A 277 -28.28 -16.47 -0.69
N LYS A 278 -29.47 -16.20 -0.18
CA LYS A 278 -30.02 -16.94 0.93
C LYS A 278 -30.20 -18.39 0.50
N GLY A 279 -29.23 -19.24 0.84
CA GLY A 279 -29.38 -20.68 0.78
C GLY A 279 -30.54 -21.12 1.67
N LYS A 280 -31.46 -21.87 1.07
CA LYS A 280 -32.48 -22.63 1.76
C LYS A 280 -31.85 -23.76 2.55
#